data_80c8c44ac0eaa22d3f3fc1d40a8280f2
#
_entry.id   80c8c44ac0eaa22d3f3fc1d40a8280f2
#
_cell.length_a   1.000
_cell.length_b   1.000
_cell.length_c   1.000
_cell.angle_alpha   90.00
_cell.angle_beta   90.00
_cell.angle_gamma   90.00
#
_symmetry.space_group_name_H-M   'P 1'
#
loop_
_entity.id
_entity.type
_entity.pdbx_description
1 polymer ?
#
loop_
_entity_poly.entity_id
_entity_poly.type
_entity_poly.pdbx_seq_one_letter_code
_entity_poly.pdbx_strand_id
1 'polypeptide(L)'
;ASLYRGFIEGYYGIPWTSEERKELMRFGSKFKSNIYIYAPKDDAYHSSNWRGLYTENDLEILKEQIQVGLETKTRLAWAIHPFLSQAITSSNYNDSLIVIKAKFDQIYGAGVRQFVVSADDVAVETGLLKDGSLHRQLLNDLADYLKTKEGCKDLVFVPSAYCYRAETRLRVDLNQYYSTLMNGLDESIHIMWTGDDVCSSMETGRFTEFKSLTNKKPFFWLNWPVNDYLPTNLLMGKGEVLNINYEDEPAFEGIVTNPMQQAEPSKLSIVAICDYAWNPREFDMDKSYEASFKYIEETAKKSNMDRTEL
;
A
#
# COMPACT_ATOMS: atom_id res chain seq x y z
N ALA A 1 -13.60 -10.49 8.73
CA ALA A 1 -12.59 -9.44 8.61
C ALA A 1 -11.66 -9.77 7.44
N SER A 2 -11.26 -8.73 6.68
CA SER A 2 -10.26 -8.88 5.61
C SER A 2 -8.88 -9.21 6.20
N LEU A 3 -8.04 -9.90 5.41
CA LEU A 3 -6.68 -10.29 5.83
C LEU A 3 -5.82 -9.07 6.17
N TYR A 4 -5.84 -8.06 5.31
CA TYR A 4 -5.13 -6.80 5.51
C TYR A 4 -6.10 -5.62 5.62
N ARG A 5 -5.83 -4.73 6.58
CA ARG A 5 -6.59 -3.52 6.86
C ARG A 5 -5.65 -2.43 7.32
N GLY A 6 -5.61 -1.31 6.63
CA GLY A 6 -4.71 -0.23 7.04
C GLY A 6 -4.54 0.87 6.02
N PHE A 7 -3.34 1.37 5.91
CA PHE A 7 -3.03 2.52 5.07
C PHE A 7 -1.68 2.39 4.39
N ILE A 8 -1.54 3.11 3.27
CA ILE A 8 -0.31 3.19 2.49
C ILE A 8 0.12 4.65 2.34
N GLU A 9 1.39 4.95 2.59
CA GLU A 9 1.98 6.25 2.27
C GLU A 9 2.47 6.22 0.83
N GLY A 10 1.53 6.37 -0.12
CA GLY A 10 1.81 6.24 -1.55
C GLY A 10 1.48 7.51 -2.37
N TYR A 11 1.09 8.59 -1.71
CA TYR A 11 0.77 9.87 -2.34
C TYR A 11 2.03 10.61 -2.83
N TYR A 12 1.84 11.52 -3.78
CA TYR A 12 2.83 12.52 -4.17
C TYR A 12 2.63 13.79 -3.32
N GLY A 13 3.69 14.31 -2.71
CA GLY A 13 3.61 15.49 -1.85
C GLY A 13 4.64 15.47 -0.73
N ILE A 14 4.37 16.19 0.35
CA ILE A 14 5.24 16.23 1.52
C ILE A 14 5.09 14.93 2.30
N PRO A 15 6.17 14.14 2.47
CA PRO A 15 6.10 12.89 3.21
C PRO A 15 5.77 13.16 4.69
N TRP A 16 5.11 12.21 5.33
CA TRP A 16 4.90 12.27 6.77
C TRP A 16 6.23 12.26 7.52
N THR A 17 6.26 12.95 8.63
CA THR A 17 7.38 12.86 9.56
C THR A 17 7.41 11.50 10.25
N SER A 18 8.56 11.14 10.84
CA SER A 18 8.66 9.91 11.63
C SER A 18 7.63 9.87 12.78
N GLU A 19 7.39 10.99 13.44
CA GLU A 19 6.39 11.07 14.53
C GLU A 19 4.95 10.88 14.00
N GLU A 20 4.61 11.49 12.87
CA GLU A 20 3.30 11.31 12.25
C GLU A 20 3.07 9.84 11.85
N ARG A 21 4.05 9.17 11.28
CA ARG A 21 3.97 7.73 10.95
C ARG A 21 3.75 6.87 12.18
N LYS A 22 4.51 7.12 13.24
CA LYS A 22 4.37 6.41 14.53
C LYS A 22 2.99 6.65 15.15
N GLU A 23 2.52 7.90 15.13
CA GLU A 23 1.20 8.25 15.66
C GLU A 23 0.06 7.62 14.86
N LEU A 24 0.13 7.60 13.53
CA LEU A 24 -0.88 6.96 12.70
C LEU A 24 -0.94 5.43 12.91
N MET A 25 0.20 4.78 13.14
CA MET A 25 0.20 3.36 13.51
C MET A 25 -0.43 3.12 14.88
N ARG A 26 -0.14 3.95 15.88
CA ARG A 26 -0.77 3.87 17.22
C ARG A 26 -2.26 4.11 17.15
N PHE A 27 -2.66 5.13 16.39
CA PHE A 27 -4.06 5.48 16.19
C PHE A 27 -4.81 4.36 15.46
N GLY A 28 -4.32 3.92 14.31
CA GLY A 28 -4.95 2.88 13.48
C GLY A 28 -5.10 1.55 14.22
N SER A 29 -4.18 1.22 15.11
CA SER A 29 -4.23 -0.03 15.89
C SER A 29 -5.48 -0.13 16.77
N LYS A 30 -6.03 1.00 17.23
CA LYS A 30 -7.28 1.06 18.00
C LYS A 30 -8.49 0.59 17.18
N PHE A 31 -8.41 0.69 15.85
CA PHE A 31 -9.44 0.31 14.89
C PHE A 31 -9.11 -0.97 14.14
N LYS A 32 -8.21 -1.81 14.69
CA LYS A 32 -7.83 -3.08 14.08
C LYS A 32 -7.05 -2.96 12.77
N SER A 33 -6.40 -1.81 12.53
CA SER A 33 -5.35 -1.73 11.52
C SER A 33 -4.27 -2.76 11.80
N ASN A 34 -3.80 -3.45 10.76
CA ASN A 34 -2.75 -4.46 10.90
C ASN A 34 -1.61 -4.29 9.90
N ILE A 35 -1.70 -3.29 9.03
CA ILE A 35 -0.65 -2.98 8.07
C ILE A 35 -0.53 -1.47 7.82
N TYR A 36 0.70 -1.00 7.80
CA TYR A 36 1.10 0.28 7.23
C TYR A 36 2.13 0.01 6.13
N ILE A 37 1.82 0.35 4.89
CA ILE A 37 2.76 0.19 3.77
C ILE A 37 3.60 1.46 3.65
N TYR A 38 4.89 1.32 3.94
CA TYR A 38 5.88 2.37 3.83
C TYR A 38 6.37 2.47 2.39
N ALA A 39 5.83 3.42 1.63
CA ALA A 39 6.16 3.66 0.22
C ALA A 39 6.23 5.15 -0.13
N PRO A 40 6.86 6.02 0.73
CA PRO A 40 6.89 7.46 0.46
C PRO A 40 7.67 7.76 -0.80
N LYS A 41 7.07 8.52 -1.71
CA LYS A 41 7.64 8.84 -3.03
C LYS A 41 8.99 9.58 -2.94
N ASP A 42 9.22 10.33 -1.85
CA ASP A 42 10.45 11.09 -1.62
C ASP A 42 11.54 10.33 -0.83
N ASP A 43 11.27 9.08 -0.40
CA ASP A 43 12.33 8.24 0.13
C ASP A 43 13.19 7.70 -1.02
N ALA A 44 14.42 8.20 -1.12
CA ALA A 44 15.34 7.77 -2.16
C ALA A 44 15.61 6.26 -2.12
N TYR A 45 15.67 5.67 -0.93
CA TYR A 45 15.94 4.23 -0.76
C TYR A 45 14.77 3.34 -1.22
N HIS A 46 13.56 3.88 -1.28
CA HIS A 46 12.40 3.23 -1.85
C HIS A 46 12.45 3.24 -3.39
N SER A 47 12.87 4.33 -4.02
CA SER A 47 12.73 4.54 -5.46
C SER A 47 14.00 5.04 -6.15
N SER A 48 14.35 6.33 -6.03
CA SER A 48 15.41 6.96 -6.85
C SER A 48 16.81 6.38 -6.62
N ASN A 49 17.11 5.93 -5.41
CA ASN A 49 18.34 5.25 -5.01
C ASN A 49 18.05 3.89 -4.36
N TRP A 50 17.17 3.11 -4.96
CA TRP A 50 16.80 1.81 -4.41
C TRP A 50 17.98 0.81 -4.35
N ARG A 51 19.03 1.04 -5.15
CA ARG A 51 20.26 0.23 -5.14
C ARG A 51 21.14 0.50 -3.93
N GLY A 52 21.06 1.67 -3.31
CA GLY A 52 21.84 2.02 -2.13
C GLY A 52 21.24 1.43 -0.85
N LEU A 53 22.09 0.98 0.06
CA LEU A 53 21.66 0.63 1.42
C LEU A 53 21.39 1.89 2.24
N TYR A 54 20.51 1.79 3.25
CA TYR A 54 20.34 2.85 4.23
C TYR A 54 21.65 3.15 4.95
N THR A 55 21.91 4.42 5.23
CA THR A 55 22.95 4.79 6.19
C THR A 55 22.56 4.32 7.59
N GLU A 56 23.51 4.25 8.51
CA GLU A 56 23.21 3.88 9.90
C GLU A 56 22.18 4.83 10.53
N ASN A 57 22.34 6.12 10.31
CA ASN A 57 21.43 7.13 10.86
C ASN A 57 20.01 6.99 10.31
N ASP A 58 19.85 6.85 9.00
CA ASP A 58 18.52 6.70 8.38
C ASP A 58 17.87 5.37 8.78
N LEU A 59 18.69 4.33 8.94
CA LEU A 59 18.20 3.03 9.39
C LEU A 59 17.71 3.07 10.84
N GLU A 60 18.35 3.81 11.72
CA GLU A 60 17.90 3.97 13.11
C GLU A 60 16.55 4.69 13.17
N ILE A 61 16.33 5.73 12.36
CA ILE A 61 15.03 6.41 12.25
C ILE A 61 13.95 5.43 11.77
N LEU A 62 14.27 4.61 10.77
CA LEU A 62 13.34 3.59 10.28
C LEU A 62 13.04 2.51 11.34
N LYS A 63 14.06 2.09 12.11
CA LYS A 63 13.89 1.11 13.20
C LYS A 63 12.91 1.58 14.27
N GLU A 64 12.91 2.86 14.63
CA GLU A 64 11.93 3.41 15.57
C GLU A 64 10.49 3.23 15.07
N GLN A 65 10.26 3.47 13.78
CA GLN A 65 8.95 3.29 13.17
C GLN A 65 8.56 1.81 13.10
N ILE A 66 9.49 0.94 12.75
CA ILE A 66 9.28 -0.52 12.72
C ILE A 66 8.90 -1.03 14.11
N GLN A 67 9.59 -0.56 15.15
CA GLN A 67 9.32 -0.94 16.53
C GLN A 67 7.89 -0.57 16.96
N VAL A 68 7.43 0.64 16.63
CA VAL A 68 6.04 1.05 16.90
C VAL A 68 5.06 0.15 16.14
N GLY A 69 5.35 -0.23 14.91
CA GLY A 69 4.54 -1.16 14.14
C GLY A 69 4.42 -2.54 14.80
N LEU A 70 5.50 -3.05 15.38
CA LEU A 70 5.51 -4.31 16.13
C LEU A 70 4.69 -4.23 17.43
N GLU A 71 4.86 -3.16 18.19
CA GLU A 71 4.15 -2.93 19.45
C GLU A 71 2.65 -2.77 19.26
N THR A 72 2.25 -2.03 18.23
CA THR A 72 0.85 -1.72 17.93
C THR A 72 0.16 -2.80 17.10
N LYS A 73 0.91 -3.75 16.55
CA LYS A 73 0.45 -4.77 15.59
C LYS A 73 -0.06 -4.17 14.26
N THR A 74 0.15 -2.88 14.02
CA THR A 74 0.04 -2.26 12.70
C THR A 74 1.38 -2.38 12.02
N ARG A 75 1.64 -3.54 11.40
CA ARG A 75 2.95 -3.88 10.85
C ARG A 75 3.37 -2.89 9.79
N LEU A 76 4.60 -2.36 9.91
CA LEU A 76 5.23 -1.63 8.83
C LEU A 76 5.69 -2.64 7.76
N ALA A 77 5.08 -2.57 6.57
CA ALA A 77 5.51 -3.28 5.37
C ALA A 77 6.37 -2.33 4.52
N TRP A 78 7.59 -2.74 4.23
CA TRP A 78 8.52 -1.88 3.49
C TRP A 78 8.45 -2.15 1.99
N ALA A 79 8.32 -1.07 1.19
CA ALA A 79 8.18 -1.16 -0.26
C ALA A 79 9.44 -0.72 -1.00
N ILE A 80 9.72 -1.40 -2.12
CA ILE A 80 10.76 -1.02 -3.09
C ILE A 80 10.14 -0.82 -4.47
N HIS A 81 10.57 0.23 -5.18
CA HIS A 81 10.16 0.49 -6.56
C HIS A 81 11.38 0.45 -7.50
N PRO A 82 11.75 -0.73 -8.03
CA PRO A 82 13.00 -0.89 -8.78
C PRO A 82 12.84 -0.71 -10.29
N PHE A 83 11.75 -0.09 -10.76
CA PHE A 83 11.41 -0.01 -12.19
C PHE A 83 11.33 1.42 -12.75
N LEU A 84 11.38 2.46 -11.90
CA LEU A 84 11.34 3.87 -12.34
C LEU A 84 12.74 4.46 -12.55
N SER A 85 13.60 4.31 -11.58
CA SER A 85 14.98 4.84 -11.62
C SER A 85 15.97 3.70 -11.59
N GLN A 86 17.04 3.77 -12.38
CA GLN A 86 18.03 2.68 -12.49
C GLN A 86 17.35 1.32 -12.71
N ALA A 87 16.34 1.30 -13.57
CA ALA A 87 15.37 0.23 -13.68
C ALA A 87 16.00 -1.14 -13.93
N ILE A 88 15.39 -2.16 -13.36
CA ILE A 88 15.69 -3.55 -13.67
C ILE A 88 15.33 -3.83 -15.14
N THR A 89 16.24 -4.48 -15.82
CA THR A 89 16.08 -4.98 -17.19
C THR A 89 16.57 -6.42 -17.25
N SER A 90 16.28 -7.11 -18.35
CA SER A 90 16.80 -8.46 -18.55
C SER A 90 18.34 -8.52 -18.54
N SER A 91 19.01 -7.46 -18.99
CA SER A 91 20.48 -7.42 -19.09
C SER A 91 21.16 -7.18 -17.73
N ASN A 92 20.51 -6.55 -16.75
CA ASN A 92 21.05 -6.28 -15.43
C ASN A 92 20.37 -7.07 -14.30
N TYR A 93 19.55 -8.05 -14.65
CA TYR A 93 18.67 -8.75 -13.71
C TYR A 93 19.42 -9.38 -12.54
N ASN A 94 20.45 -10.17 -12.83
CA ASN A 94 21.18 -10.90 -11.77
C ASN A 94 21.85 -9.95 -10.78
N ASP A 95 22.48 -8.90 -11.26
CA ASP A 95 23.12 -7.89 -10.40
C ASP A 95 22.06 -7.14 -9.58
N SER A 96 20.92 -6.82 -10.18
CA SER A 96 19.80 -6.18 -9.53
C SER A 96 19.20 -7.05 -8.44
N LEU A 97 19.02 -8.34 -8.68
CA LEU A 97 18.51 -9.29 -7.69
C LEU A 97 19.41 -9.40 -6.47
N ILE A 98 20.74 -9.43 -6.67
CA ILE A 98 21.72 -9.42 -5.58
C ILE A 98 21.54 -8.16 -4.71
N VAL A 99 21.43 -7.00 -5.34
CA VAL A 99 21.23 -5.72 -4.66
C VAL A 99 19.94 -5.69 -3.86
N ILE A 100 18.83 -6.16 -4.43
CA ILE A 100 17.54 -6.19 -3.72
C ILE A 100 17.59 -7.14 -2.53
N LYS A 101 18.21 -8.32 -2.68
CA LYS A 101 18.37 -9.26 -1.57
C LYS A 101 19.19 -8.66 -0.42
N ALA A 102 20.27 -7.95 -0.72
CA ALA A 102 21.07 -7.25 0.29
C ALA A 102 20.27 -6.14 1.00
N LYS A 103 19.45 -5.38 0.24
CA LYS A 103 18.54 -4.38 0.81
C LYS A 103 17.50 -5.06 1.73
N PHE A 104 16.90 -6.14 1.28
CA PHE A 104 15.93 -6.90 2.09
C PHE A 104 16.57 -7.46 3.36
N ASP A 105 17.81 -7.92 3.31
CA ASP A 105 18.53 -8.37 4.50
C ASP A 105 18.75 -7.25 5.51
N GLN A 106 19.11 -6.05 5.05
CA GLN A 106 19.26 -4.88 5.91
C GLN A 106 17.94 -4.52 6.59
N ILE A 107 16.86 -4.45 5.81
CA ILE A 107 15.53 -4.07 6.29
C ILE A 107 14.93 -5.18 7.19
N TYR A 108 15.14 -6.44 6.85
CA TYR A 108 14.78 -7.57 7.70
C TYR A 108 15.53 -7.53 9.05
N GLY A 109 16.83 -7.23 9.02
CA GLY A 109 17.65 -7.04 10.22
C GLY A 109 17.14 -5.89 11.10
N ALA A 110 16.54 -4.88 10.51
CA ALA A 110 15.89 -3.77 11.23
C ALA A 110 14.54 -4.16 11.85
N GLY A 111 13.96 -5.31 11.51
CA GLY A 111 12.73 -5.85 12.13
C GLY A 111 11.54 -5.97 11.18
N VAL A 112 11.63 -5.56 9.92
CA VAL A 112 10.55 -5.74 8.93
C VAL A 112 10.32 -7.23 8.65
N ARG A 113 9.06 -7.61 8.54
CA ARG A 113 8.61 -8.98 8.24
C ARG A 113 7.63 -9.05 7.08
N GLN A 114 7.41 -7.95 6.37
CA GLN A 114 6.60 -7.92 5.15
C GLN A 114 7.18 -6.90 4.17
N PHE A 115 7.28 -7.33 2.91
CA PHE A 115 7.87 -6.55 1.83
C PHE A 115 6.87 -6.35 0.70
N VAL A 116 7.00 -5.22 0.02
CA VAL A 116 6.18 -4.84 -1.12
C VAL A 116 7.10 -4.51 -2.29
N VAL A 117 6.80 -5.03 -3.47
CA VAL A 117 7.45 -4.63 -4.73
C VAL A 117 6.47 -3.80 -5.52
N SER A 118 6.86 -2.60 -5.88
CA SER A 118 6.06 -1.66 -6.67
C SER A 118 6.56 -1.60 -8.11
N ALA A 119 5.63 -1.63 -9.05
CA ALA A 119 5.86 -1.43 -10.48
C ALA A 119 4.79 -0.49 -11.08
N ASP A 120 4.17 0.34 -10.23
CA ASP A 120 3.20 1.35 -10.64
C ASP A 120 3.87 2.53 -11.34
N ASP A 121 3.11 3.24 -12.18
CA ASP A 121 3.50 4.47 -12.87
C ASP A 121 4.78 4.36 -13.70
N VAL A 122 5.10 3.17 -14.17
CA VAL A 122 6.20 2.93 -15.10
C VAL A 122 5.79 3.50 -16.46
N ALA A 123 5.93 4.81 -16.62
CA ALA A 123 5.64 5.50 -17.85
C ALA A 123 6.51 4.95 -18.98
N VAL A 124 5.90 4.31 -19.95
CA VAL A 124 6.59 3.87 -21.15
C VAL A 124 6.53 5.01 -22.15
N GLU A 125 7.61 5.77 -22.26
CA GLU A 125 7.69 6.88 -23.21
C GLU A 125 7.58 6.43 -24.67
N THR A 126 7.94 5.18 -24.96
CA THR A 126 8.12 4.67 -26.31
C THR A 126 7.13 3.60 -26.74
N GLY A 127 6.13 3.25 -25.91
CA GLY A 127 5.17 2.21 -26.28
C GLY A 127 4.27 1.73 -25.16
N LEU A 128 3.42 0.77 -25.50
CA LEU A 128 2.51 0.12 -24.58
C LEU A 128 3.21 -1.03 -23.88
N LEU A 129 3.27 -1.01 -22.53
CA LEU A 129 3.81 -2.13 -21.77
C LEU A 129 2.87 -3.34 -21.90
N LYS A 130 3.37 -4.44 -22.40
CA LYS A 130 2.60 -5.66 -22.64
C LYS A 130 3.09 -6.86 -21.84
N ASP A 131 4.36 -6.88 -21.47
CA ASP A 131 5.01 -8.06 -20.92
C ASP A 131 5.28 -7.90 -19.43
N GLY A 132 4.64 -8.75 -18.63
CA GLY A 132 4.83 -8.85 -17.18
C GLY A 132 5.82 -9.95 -16.77
N SER A 133 6.49 -10.61 -17.69
CA SER A 133 7.36 -11.77 -17.38
C SER A 133 8.58 -11.41 -16.54
N LEU A 134 9.18 -10.22 -16.74
CA LEU A 134 10.29 -9.74 -15.90
C LEU A 134 9.84 -9.48 -14.46
N HIS A 135 8.63 -8.91 -14.30
CA HIS A 135 8.03 -8.72 -12.97
C HIS A 135 7.78 -10.07 -12.29
N ARG A 136 7.18 -11.03 -13.02
CA ARG A 136 6.97 -12.39 -12.51
C ARG A 136 8.29 -13.03 -12.06
N GLN A 137 9.33 -12.96 -12.87
CA GLN A 137 10.64 -13.53 -12.54
C GLN A 137 11.17 -12.95 -11.23
N LEU A 138 11.18 -11.63 -11.10
CA LEU A 138 11.64 -10.96 -9.88
C LEU A 138 10.79 -11.35 -8.66
N LEU A 139 9.47 -11.35 -8.82
CA LEU A 139 8.55 -11.67 -7.74
C LEU A 139 8.73 -13.10 -7.23
N ASN A 140 8.87 -14.08 -8.14
CA ASN A 140 9.12 -15.47 -7.76
C ASN A 140 10.46 -15.63 -7.04
N ASP A 141 11.53 -15.05 -7.56
CA ASP A 141 12.86 -15.12 -6.93
C ASP A 141 12.88 -14.45 -5.55
N LEU A 142 12.13 -13.35 -5.37
CA LEU A 142 12.02 -12.68 -4.06
C LEU A 142 11.09 -13.42 -3.12
N ALA A 143 9.98 -13.98 -3.60
CA ALA A 143 9.09 -14.81 -2.78
C ALA A 143 9.83 -16.02 -2.24
N ASP A 144 10.58 -16.74 -3.06
CA ASP A 144 11.40 -17.88 -2.65
C ASP A 144 12.49 -17.45 -1.65
N TYR A 145 13.11 -16.30 -1.86
CA TYR A 145 14.09 -15.76 -0.92
C TYR A 145 13.46 -15.43 0.44
N LEU A 146 12.29 -14.78 0.46
CA LEU A 146 11.61 -14.41 1.69
C LEU A 146 11.09 -15.62 2.47
N LYS A 147 10.75 -16.73 1.80
CA LYS A 147 10.40 -18.00 2.47
C LYS A 147 11.52 -18.57 3.32
N THR A 148 12.78 -18.19 3.04
CA THR A 148 13.95 -18.58 3.86
C THR A 148 14.10 -17.71 5.12
N LYS A 149 13.36 -16.63 5.24
CA LYS A 149 13.45 -15.65 6.34
C LYS A 149 12.36 -15.91 7.39
N GLU A 150 12.78 -16.19 8.61
CA GLU A 150 11.85 -16.49 9.70
C GLU A 150 10.86 -15.35 9.95
N GLY A 151 9.58 -15.70 10.05
CA GLY A 151 8.50 -14.76 10.37
C GLY A 151 8.08 -13.84 9.22
N CYS A 152 8.75 -13.90 8.05
CA CYS A 152 8.30 -13.14 6.89
C CYS A 152 6.91 -13.57 6.44
N LYS A 153 6.12 -12.57 6.06
CA LYS A 153 4.80 -12.74 5.44
C LYS A 153 4.95 -12.76 3.92
N ASP A 154 3.89 -13.18 3.25
CA ASP A 154 3.84 -13.25 1.81
C ASP A 154 4.08 -11.89 1.16
N LEU A 155 4.75 -11.91 0.02
CA LEU A 155 5.10 -10.71 -0.74
C LEU A 155 3.86 -10.04 -1.29
N VAL A 156 3.85 -8.71 -1.27
CA VAL A 156 2.82 -7.89 -1.90
C VAL A 156 3.38 -7.23 -3.15
N PHE A 157 2.60 -7.20 -4.21
CA PHE A 157 2.97 -6.60 -5.49
C PHE A 157 2.00 -5.51 -5.92
N VAL A 158 2.54 -4.36 -6.32
CA VAL A 158 1.81 -3.29 -7.00
C VAL A 158 2.12 -3.39 -8.50
N PRO A 159 1.21 -3.89 -9.33
CA PRO A 159 1.48 -4.11 -10.75
C PRO A 159 1.49 -2.80 -11.56
N SER A 160 2.12 -2.81 -12.73
CA SER A 160 2.00 -1.69 -13.67
C SER A 160 0.57 -1.53 -14.21
N ALA A 161 -0.18 -2.63 -14.36
CA ALA A 161 -1.60 -2.61 -14.69
C ALA A 161 -2.46 -2.70 -13.42
N TYR A 162 -2.45 -1.65 -12.59
CA TYR A 162 -3.14 -1.66 -11.30
C TYR A 162 -4.63 -1.25 -11.35
N CYS A 163 -5.18 -0.94 -12.53
CA CYS A 163 -6.60 -0.67 -12.72
C CYS A 163 -7.12 -1.25 -14.05
N TYR A 164 -8.45 -1.34 -14.17
CA TYR A 164 -9.09 -1.91 -15.36
C TYR A 164 -8.84 -1.10 -16.63
N ARG A 165 -8.75 0.23 -16.50
CA ARG A 165 -8.43 1.15 -17.61
C ARG A 165 -6.92 1.32 -17.83
N ALA A 166 -6.11 0.31 -17.52
CA ALA A 166 -4.65 0.38 -17.58
C ALA A 166 -4.13 0.82 -18.95
N GLU A 167 -4.76 0.41 -20.06
CA GLU A 167 -4.30 0.81 -21.41
C GLU A 167 -4.39 2.32 -21.62
N THR A 168 -5.51 2.92 -21.26
CA THR A 168 -5.75 4.35 -21.47
C THR A 168 -5.12 5.24 -20.41
N ARG A 169 -5.02 4.76 -19.17
CA ARG A 169 -4.52 5.52 -18.02
C ARG A 169 -3.03 5.34 -17.77
N LEU A 170 -2.53 4.13 -17.98
CA LEU A 170 -1.20 3.71 -17.54
C LEU A 170 -0.29 3.27 -18.70
N ARG A 171 -0.83 3.22 -19.91
CA ARG A 171 -0.16 2.67 -21.11
C ARG A 171 0.32 1.23 -20.90
N VAL A 172 -0.54 0.40 -20.32
CA VAL A 172 -0.29 -1.02 -20.11
C VAL A 172 -1.39 -1.82 -20.77
N ASP A 173 -1.04 -2.78 -21.65
CA ASP A 173 -1.99 -3.75 -22.21
C ASP A 173 -2.44 -4.70 -21.09
N LEU A 174 -3.65 -4.48 -20.59
CA LEU A 174 -4.18 -5.18 -19.42
C LEU A 174 -4.13 -6.71 -19.59
N ASN A 175 -4.64 -7.21 -20.70
CA ASN A 175 -4.78 -8.66 -20.91
C ASN A 175 -3.43 -9.32 -21.14
N GLN A 176 -2.60 -8.75 -21.98
CA GLN A 176 -1.29 -9.32 -22.30
C GLN A 176 -0.34 -9.22 -21.10
N TYR A 177 -0.37 -8.12 -20.36
CA TYR A 177 0.41 -7.96 -19.15
C TYR A 177 0.08 -9.03 -18.11
N TYR A 178 -1.21 -9.23 -17.80
CA TYR A 178 -1.62 -10.26 -16.83
C TYR A 178 -1.41 -11.68 -17.36
N SER A 179 -1.62 -11.92 -18.62
CA SER A 179 -1.34 -13.22 -19.25
C SER A 179 0.12 -13.65 -19.03
N THR A 180 1.06 -12.72 -19.20
CA THR A 180 2.50 -13.00 -19.03
C THR A 180 2.92 -12.99 -17.56
N LEU A 181 2.35 -12.09 -16.74
CA LEU A 181 2.61 -12.02 -15.30
C LEU A 181 2.15 -13.29 -14.57
N MET A 182 0.92 -13.71 -14.83
CA MET A 182 0.29 -14.82 -14.09
C MET A 182 0.75 -16.20 -14.52
N ASN A 183 1.44 -16.33 -15.65
CA ASN A 183 1.93 -17.61 -16.15
C ASN A 183 3.07 -18.17 -15.29
N GLY A 184 2.73 -18.83 -14.20
CA GLY A 184 3.68 -19.39 -13.24
C GLY A 184 4.10 -18.43 -12.13
N LEU A 185 3.31 -17.40 -11.84
CA LEU A 185 3.50 -16.58 -10.65
C LEU A 185 3.22 -17.41 -9.39
N ASP A 186 4.07 -17.25 -8.37
CA ASP A 186 3.89 -17.88 -7.06
C ASP A 186 2.54 -17.48 -6.45
N GLU A 187 1.77 -18.49 -6.02
CA GLU A 187 0.40 -18.32 -5.55
C GLU A 187 0.29 -17.52 -4.24
N SER A 188 1.36 -17.46 -3.45
CA SER A 188 1.37 -16.71 -2.20
C SER A 188 1.39 -15.19 -2.39
N ILE A 189 1.79 -14.70 -3.56
CA ILE A 189 1.95 -13.27 -3.83
C ILE A 189 0.59 -12.57 -3.87
N HIS A 190 0.43 -11.54 -3.05
CA HIS A 190 -0.74 -10.67 -3.05
C HIS A 190 -0.60 -9.58 -4.09
N ILE A 191 -1.64 -9.35 -4.89
CA ILE A 191 -1.62 -8.35 -5.98
C ILE A 191 -2.54 -7.20 -5.63
N MET A 192 -2.01 -5.96 -5.68
CA MET A 192 -2.78 -4.75 -5.43
C MET A 192 -3.54 -4.29 -6.68
N TRP A 193 -4.66 -3.62 -6.45
CA TRP A 193 -5.60 -3.19 -7.49
C TRP A 193 -6.39 -1.97 -7.03
N THR A 194 -6.64 -1.00 -7.93
CA THR A 194 -7.38 0.22 -7.60
C THR A 194 -8.81 0.26 -8.16
N GLY A 195 -9.23 -0.74 -8.92
CA GLY A 195 -10.57 -0.82 -9.50
C GLY A 195 -10.65 -0.39 -10.96
N ASP A 196 -11.71 0.32 -11.33
CA ASP A 196 -11.96 0.74 -12.72
C ASP A 196 -10.88 1.69 -13.25
N ASP A 197 -10.49 2.65 -12.43
CA ASP A 197 -9.55 3.71 -12.76
C ASP A 197 -8.49 3.85 -11.64
N VAL A 198 -7.59 4.79 -11.76
CA VAL A 198 -6.60 5.16 -10.73
C VAL A 198 -7.30 5.48 -9.41
N CYS A 199 -8.37 6.26 -9.46
CA CYS A 199 -9.25 6.52 -8.32
C CYS A 199 -10.63 5.90 -8.60
N SER A 200 -11.00 4.94 -7.78
CA SER A 200 -12.29 4.24 -7.89
C SER A 200 -12.95 4.10 -6.53
N SER A 201 -14.28 4.02 -6.51
CA SER A 201 -15.02 3.56 -5.34
C SER A 201 -15.02 2.02 -5.27
N MET A 202 -15.47 1.46 -4.15
CA MET A 202 -15.65 0.00 -4.05
C MET A 202 -16.72 -0.52 -5.01
N GLU A 203 -17.74 0.30 -5.35
CA GLU A 203 -18.76 -0.04 -6.33
C GLU A 203 -18.19 -0.28 -7.73
N THR A 204 -17.16 0.46 -8.09
CA THR A 204 -16.44 0.33 -9.37
C THR A 204 -15.14 -0.46 -9.22
N GLY A 205 -15.07 -1.37 -8.26
CA GLY A 205 -13.86 -2.14 -7.92
C GLY A 205 -13.42 -3.15 -8.98
N ARG A 206 -14.27 -3.49 -9.94
CA ARG A 206 -13.95 -4.45 -11.01
C ARG A 206 -13.40 -5.79 -10.50
N PHE A 207 -13.96 -6.27 -9.41
CA PHE A 207 -13.49 -7.49 -8.74
C PHE A 207 -13.62 -8.76 -9.59
N THR A 208 -14.71 -8.84 -10.38
CA THR A 208 -14.94 -9.96 -11.28
C THR A 208 -13.91 -9.99 -12.41
N GLU A 209 -13.62 -8.83 -12.98
CA GLU A 209 -12.61 -8.66 -14.02
C GLU A 209 -11.22 -8.97 -13.48
N PHE A 210 -10.88 -8.47 -12.31
CA PHE A 210 -9.61 -8.81 -11.65
C PHE A 210 -9.47 -10.31 -11.40
N LYS A 211 -10.52 -10.96 -10.91
CA LYS A 211 -10.56 -12.41 -10.71
C LYS A 211 -10.39 -13.16 -12.02
N SER A 212 -10.98 -12.68 -13.11
CA SER A 212 -10.82 -13.29 -14.44
C SER A 212 -9.38 -13.20 -14.96
N LEU A 213 -8.67 -12.10 -14.66
CA LEU A 213 -7.28 -11.89 -15.05
C LEU A 213 -6.28 -12.69 -14.20
N THR A 214 -6.56 -12.88 -12.91
CA THR A 214 -5.57 -13.36 -11.93
C THR A 214 -5.94 -14.63 -11.19
N ASN A 215 -7.20 -15.03 -11.25
CA ASN A 215 -7.79 -16.07 -10.40
C ASN A 215 -7.63 -15.82 -8.89
N LYS A 216 -7.48 -14.55 -8.49
CA LYS A 216 -7.29 -14.11 -7.10
C LYS A 216 -8.32 -13.06 -6.68
N LYS A 217 -8.46 -12.85 -5.37
CA LYS A 217 -9.06 -11.64 -4.81
C LYS A 217 -7.98 -10.56 -4.74
N PRO A 218 -8.27 -9.29 -5.07
CA PRO A 218 -7.27 -8.23 -4.98
C PRO A 218 -6.98 -7.81 -3.54
N PHE A 219 -5.76 -7.35 -3.31
CA PHE A 219 -5.45 -6.46 -2.21
C PHE A 219 -5.74 -5.04 -2.68
N PHE A 220 -6.89 -4.47 -2.24
CA PHE A 220 -7.41 -3.23 -2.81
C PHE A 220 -6.65 -2.01 -2.28
N TRP A 221 -6.11 -1.22 -3.21
CA TRP A 221 -5.51 0.09 -2.93
C TRP A 221 -6.56 1.17 -3.24
N LEU A 222 -7.14 1.74 -2.21
CA LEU A 222 -8.15 2.78 -2.37
C LEU A 222 -7.49 4.16 -2.39
N ASN A 223 -7.50 4.82 -3.55
CA ASN A 223 -7.06 6.19 -3.70
C ASN A 223 -8.13 7.16 -3.19
N TRP A 224 -8.29 7.18 -1.90
CA TRP A 224 -9.15 8.05 -1.12
C TRP A 224 -8.60 8.09 0.33
N PRO A 225 -8.47 9.24 0.97
CA PRO A 225 -8.76 10.59 0.50
C PRO A 225 -7.55 11.32 -0.09
N VAL A 226 -6.65 10.61 -0.75
CA VAL A 226 -5.47 11.23 -1.38
C VAL A 226 -5.87 12.51 -2.15
N ASN A 227 -5.13 13.59 -1.92
CA ASN A 227 -5.41 14.92 -2.47
C ASN A 227 -4.21 15.55 -3.16
N ASP A 228 -3.25 14.75 -3.59
CA ASP A 228 -1.99 15.21 -4.18
C ASP A 228 -2.16 16.05 -5.47
N TYR A 229 -3.28 15.88 -6.16
CA TYR A 229 -3.68 16.71 -7.31
C TYR A 229 -4.26 18.09 -6.89
N LEU A 230 -4.72 18.25 -5.63
CA LEU A 230 -5.21 19.50 -5.02
C LEU A 230 -4.82 19.55 -3.54
N PRO A 231 -3.53 19.69 -3.21
CA PRO A 231 -3.02 19.46 -1.84
C PRO A 231 -3.46 20.49 -0.81
N THR A 232 -4.08 21.58 -1.24
CA THR A 232 -4.69 22.59 -0.36
C THR A 232 -6.11 22.24 0.08
N ASN A 233 -6.72 21.22 -0.52
CA ASN A 233 -8.07 20.80 -0.20
C ASN A 233 -8.04 19.57 0.70
N LEU A 234 -8.75 19.60 1.83
CA LEU A 234 -8.92 18.46 2.71
C LEU A 234 -10.16 17.66 2.29
N LEU A 235 -9.97 16.39 2.03
CA LEU A 235 -11.04 15.45 1.70
C LEU A 235 -11.47 14.71 2.98
N MET A 236 -12.44 15.27 3.68
CA MET A 236 -12.91 14.78 4.97
C MET A 236 -14.30 14.12 4.88
N GLY A 237 -14.51 13.34 3.81
CA GLY A 237 -15.77 12.59 3.62
C GLY A 237 -15.93 11.45 4.63
N LYS A 238 -17.16 10.94 4.70
CA LYS A 238 -17.53 9.86 5.64
C LYS A 238 -17.11 8.47 5.18
N GLY A 239 -16.61 8.32 3.96
CA GLY A 239 -16.31 7.04 3.34
C GLY A 239 -17.35 6.62 2.29
N GLU A 240 -17.92 7.57 1.57
CA GLU A 240 -18.91 7.34 0.51
C GLU A 240 -18.38 6.40 -0.58
N VAL A 241 -17.06 6.37 -0.76
CA VAL A 241 -16.36 5.44 -1.66
C VAL A 241 -16.43 3.97 -1.21
N LEU A 242 -16.84 3.72 0.04
CA LEU A 242 -17.02 2.38 0.62
C LEU A 242 -18.47 1.88 0.53
N ASN A 243 -19.28 2.49 -0.30
CA ASN A 243 -20.73 2.29 -0.35
C ASN A 243 -21.13 0.94 -0.99
N ILE A 244 -20.55 -0.18 -0.51
CA ILE A 244 -20.99 -1.53 -0.85
C ILE A 244 -21.18 -2.35 0.41
N ASN A 245 -22.39 -2.91 0.57
CA ASN A 245 -22.67 -3.96 1.53
C ASN A 245 -22.46 -5.32 0.85
N TYR A 246 -21.62 -6.14 1.41
CA TYR A 246 -21.45 -7.53 0.98
C TYR A 246 -22.37 -8.42 1.81
N GLU A 247 -23.27 -9.15 1.15
CA GLU A 247 -24.10 -10.17 1.80
C GLU A 247 -23.27 -11.41 2.16
N ASP A 248 -22.30 -11.74 1.30
CA ASP A 248 -21.39 -12.87 1.44
C ASP A 248 -19.97 -12.41 1.87
N GLU A 249 -18.95 -13.18 1.50
CA GLU A 249 -17.55 -12.79 1.71
C GLU A 249 -17.15 -11.60 0.83
N PRO A 250 -16.34 -10.67 1.34
CA PRO A 250 -15.78 -9.60 0.53
C PRO A 250 -15.07 -10.11 -0.72
N ALA A 251 -15.23 -9.40 -1.83
CA ALA A 251 -14.56 -9.72 -3.09
C ALA A 251 -13.06 -9.35 -3.12
N PHE A 252 -12.54 -8.84 -2.01
CA PHE A 252 -11.13 -8.46 -1.80
C PHE A 252 -10.54 -9.21 -0.60
N GLU A 253 -9.24 -9.43 -0.59
CA GLU A 253 -8.53 -10.07 0.53
C GLU A 253 -8.03 -9.07 1.56
N GLY A 254 -7.73 -7.85 1.13
CA GLY A 254 -7.27 -6.76 1.96
C GLY A 254 -7.60 -5.41 1.33
N ILE A 255 -7.56 -4.36 2.14
CA ILE A 255 -7.79 -3.00 1.70
C ILE A 255 -6.91 -2.02 2.49
N VAL A 256 -6.29 -1.08 1.78
CA VAL A 256 -5.59 0.06 2.37
C VAL A 256 -6.11 1.36 1.76
N THR A 257 -6.25 2.38 2.60
CA THR A 257 -6.46 3.74 2.14
C THR A 257 -5.12 4.38 1.76
N ASN A 258 -5.08 5.12 0.65
CA ASN A 258 -4.00 6.06 0.35
C ASN A 258 -4.45 7.46 0.80
N PRO A 259 -3.96 7.94 1.96
CA PRO A 259 -4.48 9.14 2.57
C PRO A 259 -3.85 10.43 2.02
N MET A 260 -4.15 11.54 2.69
CA MET A 260 -3.56 12.84 2.36
C MET A 260 -2.17 12.99 2.97
N GLN A 261 -1.36 13.92 2.42
CA GLN A 261 -0.11 14.35 3.07
C GLN A 261 -0.35 14.94 4.48
N GLN A 262 -1.54 15.47 4.73
CA GLN A 262 -1.96 15.94 6.06
C GLN A 262 -2.34 14.74 6.93
N ALA A 263 -1.50 14.39 7.87
CA ALA A 263 -1.64 13.18 8.69
C ALA A 263 -2.88 13.21 9.60
N GLU A 264 -3.11 14.30 10.30
CA GLU A 264 -4.23 14.38 11.25
C GLU A 264 -5.60 14.22 10.60
N PRO A 265 -5.99 14.96 9.54
CA PRO A 265 -7.27 14.74 8.89
C PRO A 265 -7.38 13.39 8.18
N SER A 266 -6.26 12.74 7.86
CA SER A 266 -6.24 11.38 7.30
C SER A 266 -6.68 10.30 8.29
N LYS A 267 -6.72 10.59 9.59
CA LYS A 267 -7.23 9.66 10.60
C LYS A 267 -8.68 9.23 10.33
N LEU A 268 -9.50 10.10 9.76
CA LEU A 268 -10.89 9.78 9.39
C LEU A 268 -10.95 8.59 8.42
N SER A 269 -10.13 8.62 7.38
CA SER A 269 -10.11 7.54 6.38
C SER A 269 -9.55 6.24 6.95
N ILE A 270 -8.58 6.30 7.85
CA ILE A 270 -8.02 5.12 8.52
C ILE A 270 -9.09 4.41 9.35
N VAL A 271 -9.91 5.19 10.09
CA VAL A 271 -11.05 4.62 10.83
C VAL A 271 -12.04 3.96 9.88
N ALA A 272 -12.51 4.71 8.87
CA ALA A 272 -13.52 4.21 7.93
C ALA A 272 -13.08 2.92 7.24
N ILE A 273 -11.86 2.87 6.74
CA ILE A 273 -11.29 1.68 6.08
C ILE A 273 -11.19 0.50 7.02
N CYS A 274 -10.69 0.72 8.22
CA CYS A 274 -10.48 -0.38 9.16
C CYS A 274 -11.80 -0.94 9.68
N ASP A 275 -12.78 -0.08 9.96
CA ASP A 275 -14.11 -0.48 10.39
C ASP A 275 -14.84 -1.26 9.28
N TYR A 276 -14.84 -0.71 8.06
CA TYR A 276 -15.38 -1.39 6.88
C TYR A 276 -14.72 -2.76 6.64
N ALA A 277 -13.41 -2.83 6.63
CA ALA A 277 -12.69 -4.07 6.36
C ALA A 277 -12.79 -5.10 7.49
N TRP A 278 -13.11 -4.65 8.71
CA TRP A 278 -13.36 -5.54 9.84
C TRP A 278 -14.68 -6.30 9.69
N ASN A 279 -15.75 -5.62 9.35
CA ASN A 279 -17.06 -6.22 9.11
C ASN A 279 -17.87 -5.45 8.04
N PRO A 280 -17.64 -5.71 6.75
CA PRO A 280 -18.31 -4.98 5.67
C PRO A 280 -19.85 -5.08 5.67
N ARG A 281 -20.42 -6.14 6.28
CA ARG A 281 -21.88 -6.34 6.37
C ARG A 281 -22.55 -5.37 7.32
N GLU A 282 -21.88 -5.08 8.42
CA GLU A 282 -22.41 -4.26 9.52
C GLU A 282 -21.85 -2.84 9.50
N PHE A 283 -21.06 -2.49 8.45
CA PHE A 283 -20.49 -1.16 8.35
C PHE A 283 -21.60 -0.11 8.19
N ASP A 284 -21.59 0.83 9.13
CA ASP A 284 -22.49 1.99 9.13
C ASP A 284 -21.62 3.25 9.04
N MET A 285 -21.64 3.86 7.86
CA MET A 285 -20.79 4.99 7.53
C MET A 285 -20.97 6.18 8.49
N ASP A 286 -22.21 6.49 8.86
CA ASP A 286 -22.49 7.63 9.74
C ASP A 286 -22.01 7.37 11.16
N LYS A 287 -22.26 6.19 11.71
CA LYS A 287 -21.76 5.79 13.03
C LYS A 287 -20.23 5.72 13.09
N SER A 288 -19.61 5.17 12.05
CA SER A 288 -18.15 5.10 11.94
C SER A 288 -17.53 6.50 11.92
N TYR A 289 -18.14 7.41 11.15
CA TYR A 289 -17.70 8.79 11.05
C TYR A 289 -17.82 9.55 12.37
N GLU A 290 -18.96 9.46 13.05
CA GLU A 290 -19.18 10.07 14.37
C GLU A 290 -18.22 9.51 15.42
N ALA A 291 -18.02 8.19 15.42
CA ALA A 291 -17.09 7.54 16.34
C ALA A 291 -15.64 8.02 16.13
N SER A 292 -15.24 8.28 14.87
CA SER A 292 -13.87 8.73 14.55
C SER A 292 -13.51 10.05 15.25
N PHE A 293 -14.42 11.02 15.28
CA PHE A 293 -14.19 12.30 15.94
C PHE A 293 -13.96 12.16 17.45
N LYS A 294 -14.72 11.28 18.10
CA LYS A 294 -14.53 11.00 19.52
C LYS A 294 -13.11 10.54 19.82
N TYR A 295 -12.58 9.63 19.02
CA TYR A 295 -11.21 9.10 19.21
C TYR A 295 -10.14 10.13 18.86
N ILE A 296 -10.34 10.93 17.80
CA ILE A 296 -9.44 12.03 17.45
C ILE A 296 -9.39 13.04 18.58
N GLU A 297 -10.54 13.44 19.13
CA GLU A 297 -10.66 14.34 20.26
C GLU A 297 -9.96 13.80 21.52
N GLU A 298 -10.10 12.51 21.81
CA GLU A 298 -9.41 11.88 22.95
C GLU A 298 -7.88 11.91 22.78
N THR A 299 -7.38 11.77 21.54
CA THR A 299 -5.95 11.87 21.24
C THR A 299 -5.45 13.31 21.37
N ALA A 300 -6.22 14.28 20.87
CA ALA A 300 -5.91 15.70 20.98
C ALA A 300 -5.85 16.16 22.46
N LYS A 301 -6.77 15.71 23.30
CA LYS A 301 -6.74 15.98 24.75
C LYS A 301 -5.46 15.50 25.44
N LYS A 302 -4.93 14.36 25.01
CA LYS A 302 -3.67 13.82 25.55
C LYS A 302 -2.44 14.61 25.11
N SER A 303 -2.51 15.30 23.97
CA SER A 303 -1.41 16.12 23.45
C SER A 303 -1.42 17.56 23.93
N ASN A 304 -2.29 17.96 24.88
CA ASN A 304 -2.48 19.33 25.35
C ASN A 304 -2.86 20.34 24.25
N MET A 305 -3.45 19.91 23.17
CA MET A 305 -4.03 20.81 22.15
C MET A 305 -5.28 21.47 22.71
N ASP A 306 -5.36 22.80 22.58
CA ASP A 306 -6.54 23.56 22.98
C ASP A 306 -7.69 23.29 21.98
N ARG A 307 -8.89 23.03 22.51
CA ARG A 307 -10.10 22.76 21.71
C ARG A 307 -10.50 23.90 20.76
N THR A 308 -9.96 25.09 20.96
CA THR A 308 -10.23 26.26 20.13
C THR A 308 -9.43 26.28 18.82
N GLU A 309 -8.47 25.36 18.64
CA GLU A 309 -7.62 25.28 17.45
C GLU A 309 -8.04 24.15 16.48
N LEU A 310 -9.09 23.40 16.79
CA LEU A 310 -9.73 22.40 15.93
C LEU A 310 -11.02 22.99 15.33
#